data_57171238e6ea1eb13745ab22245432f3
#
_entry.id   57171238e6ea1eb13745ab22245432f3
#
_cell.length_a   1.000
_cell.length_b   1.000
_cell.length_c   1.000
_cell.angle_alpha   90.00
_cell.angle_beta   90.00
_cell.angle_gamma   90.00
#
_symmetry.space_group_name_H-M   'P 1'
#
loop_
_entity.id
_entity.type
_entity.pdbx_description
1 polymer ?
#
loop_
_entity_poly.entity_id
_entity_poly.type
_entity_poly.pdbx_seq_one_letter_code
_entity_poly.pdbx_strand_id
1 'polypeptide(L)'
;MIAIVDYGMGNLRSVEKGFLKVGVDARIVTDAASIDNADGVVLPGVGAFMDCIKNLSDMKLTEAIIKSIQKGKPYLGICLGLQVLFTESEEFGVCRGLNVFKGKVVRFPKMDLKVPHMGWNTLNIKKMPPIFNGIGGESYFYFVHSFYVAPEDEG
;
A
#
# COMPACT_ATOMS: atom_id res chain seq x y z
N MET A 1 2.63 7.49 17.53
CA MET A 1 1.55 7.87 16.58
C MET A 1 1.84 7.25 15.20
N ILE A 2 0.81 6.71 14.54
CA ILE A 2 0.89 6.24 13.15
C ILE A 2 0.51 7.37 12.20
N ALA A 3 1.32 7.63 11.16
CA ALA A 3 1.04 8.62 10.13
C ALA A 3 0.25 7.98 8.98
N ILE A 4 -0.97 8.45 8.71
CA ILE A 4 -1.75 8.11 7.52
C ILE A 4 -1.49 9.20 6.50
N VAL A 5 -0.78 8.86 5.42
CA VAL A 5 -0.32 9.83 4.43
C VAL A 5 -1.47 10.28 3.55
N ASP A 6 -1.75 11.58 3.56
CA ASP A 6 -2.68 12.26 2.65
C ASP A 6 -1.89 12.91 1.51
N TYR A 7 -2.04 12.36 0.33
CA TYR A 7 -1.47 12.90 -0.92
C TYR A 7 -2.59 13.16 -1.95
N GLY A 8 -3.80 13.40 -1.46
CA GLY A 8 -4.98 13.69 -2.28
C GLY A 8 -5.71 12.45 -2.81
N MET A 9 -5.31 11.25 -2.40
CA MET A 9 -5.94 9.98 -2.83
C MET A 9 -6.11 9.03 -1.64
N GLY A 10 -7.11 8.16 -1.73
CA GLY A 10 -7.35 7.15 -0.69
C GLY A 10 -8.56 7.45 0.19
N ASN A 11 -9.10 6.40 0.81
CA ASN A 11 -10.18 6.53 1.78
C ASN A 11 -9.61 6.74 3.20
N LEU A 12 -9.00 7.91 3.41
CA LEU A 12 -8.25 8.25 4.62
C LEU A 12 -9.08 8.12 5.88
N ARG A 13 -10.34 8.60 5.86
CA ARG A 13 -11.22 8.58 7.04
C ARG A 13 -11.61 7.17 7.47
N SER A 14 -11.80 6.25 6.51
CA SER A 14 -12.06 4.85 6.83
C SER A 14 -10.86 4.19 7.49
N VAL A 15 -9.65 4.48 7.00
CA VAL A 15 -8.39 3.98 7.57
C VAL A 15 -8.20 4.55 8.99
N GLU A 16 -8.35 5.86 9.18
CA GLU A 16 -8.24 6.51 10.48
C GLU A 16 -9.22 5.90 11.50
N LYS A 17 -10.50 5.75 11.11
CA LYS A 17 -11.51 5.12 11.97
C LYS A 17 -11.19 3.66 12.29
N GLY A 18 -10.59 2.92 11.35
CA GLY A 18 -10.12 1.55 11.60
C GLY A 18 -9.07 1.51 12.72
N PHE A 19 -8.06 2.37 12.68
CA PHE A 19 -7.04 2.48 13.72
C PHE A 19 -7.63 2.91 15.06
N LEU A 20 -8.51 3.91 15.07
CA LEU A 20 -9.20 4.35 16.29
C LEU A 20 -10.05 3.24 16.92
N LYS A 21 -10.69 2.40 16.10
CA LYS A 21 -11.51 1.28 16.58
C LYS A 21 -10.70 0.25 17.36
N VAL A 22 -9.42 0.07 17.00
CA VAL A 22 -8.49 -0.83 17.71
C VAL A 22 -7.61 -0.12 18.75
N GLY A 23 -7.92 1.13 19.06
CA GLY A 23 -7.25 1.90 20.12
C GLY A 23 -5.86 2.43 19.75
N VAL A 24 -5.56 2.55 18.47
CA VAL A 24 -4.26 3.04 17.98
C VAL A 24 -4.35 4.53 17.61
N ASP A 25 -3.44 5.36 18.13
CA ASP A 25 -3.31 6.77 17.75
C ASP A 25 -2.72 6.84 16.31
N ALA A 26 -3.61 7.10 15.35
CA ALA A 26 -3.26 7.30 13.96
C ALA A 26 -3.84 8.63 13.46
N ARG A 27 -3.06 9.38 12.70
CA ARG A 27 -3.44 10.72 12.25
C ARG A 27 -3.15 10.91 10.77
N ILE A 28 -4.05 11.60 10.08
CA ILE A 28 -3.88 12.01 8.70
C ILE A 28 -2.86 13.14 8.67
N VAL A 29 -1.82 12.99 7.84
CA VAL A 29 -0.71 13.94 7.70
C VAL A 29 -0.44 14.25 6.22
N THR A 30 -0.04 15.50 5.95
CA THR A 30 0.18 16.01 4.59
C THR A 30 1.63 16.47 4.34
N ASP A 31 2.51 16.32 5.33
CA ASP A 31 3.87 16.85 5.27
C ASP A 31 4.93 15.80 5.67
N ALA A 32 6.13 15.97 5.12
CA ALA A 32 7.26 15.06 5.31
C ALA A 32 7.75 15.02 6.78
N ALA A 33 7.68 16.13 7.51
CA ALA A 33 8.14 16.19 8.90
C ALA A 33 7.25 15.32 9.82
N SER A 34 5.94 15.34 9.59
CA SER A 34 4.98 14.48 10.30
C SER A 34 5.24 13.00 10.03
N ILE A 35 5.59 12.63 8.77
CA ILE A 35 5.98 11.26 8.42
C ILE A 35 7.29 10.87 9.10
N ASP A 36 8.28 11.76 9.09
CA ASP A 36 9.58 11.52 9.72
C ASP A 36 9.50 11.33 11.25
N ASN A 37 8.55 11.98 11.91
CA ASN A 37 8.35 11.90 13.37
C ASN A 37 7.39 10.77 13.80
N ALA A 38 6.73 10.09 12.89
CA ALA A 38 5.81 9.00 13.20
C ALA A 38 6.54 7.71 13.57
N ASP A 39 5.88 6.85 14.35
CA ASP A 39 6.37 5.52 14.73
C ASP A 39 6.14 4.49 13.63
N GLY A 40 5.18 4.74 12.74
CA GLY A 40 4.86 3.93 11.58
C GLY A 40 4.10 4.72 10.53
N VAL A 41 4.06 4.20 9.31
CA VAL A 41 3.49 4.89 8.14
C VAL A 41 2.44 4.01 7.49
N VAL A 42 1.30 4.59 7.17
CA VAL A 42 0.25 3.97 6.36
C VAL A 42 0.07 4.79 5.09
N LEU A 43 0.18 4.14 3.95
CA LEU A 43 -0.10 4.74 2.64
C LEU A 43 -1.35 4.08 2.04
N PRO A 44 -2.54 4.65 2.22
CA PRO A 44 -3.72 4.23 1.49
C PRO A 44 -3.63 4.70 0.04
N GLY A 45 -4.22 3.97 -0.89
CA GLY A 45 -4.26 4.42 -2.28
C GLY A 45 -5.44 3.83 -3.05
N VAL A 46 -6.04 4.67 -3.89
CA VAL A 46 -7.09 4.31 -4.86
C VAL A 46 -6.81 5.03 -6.18
N GLY A 47 -7.36 4.54 -7.29
CA GLY A 47 -7.19 5.18 -8.59
C GLY A 47 -5.99 4.64 -9.37
N ALA A 48 -5.36 5.46 -10.21
CA ALA A 48 -4.30 5.05 -11.11
C ALA A 48 -2.90 5.15 -10.46
N PHE A 49 -2.03 4.20 -10.80
CA PHE A 49 -0.65 4.15 -10.30
C PHE A 49 0.13 5.43 -10.61
N MET A 50 0.02 5.94 -11.84
CA MET A 50 0.74 7.15 -12.28
C MET A 50 0.32 8.38 -11.48
N ASP A 51 -0.98 8.54 -11.19
CA ASP A 51 -1.49 9.67 -10.41
C ASP A 51 -0.99 9.61 -8.96
N CYS A 52 -0.90 8.40 -8.39
CA CYS A 52 -0.33 8.21 -7.07
C CYS A 52 1.12 8.69 -7.00
N ILE A 53 1.97 8.22 -7.92
CA ILE A 53 3.38 8.61 -7.99
C ILE A 53 3.51 10.13 -8.20
N LYS A 54 2.72 10.68 -9.11
CA LYS A 54 2.72 12.12 -9.38
C LYS A 54 2.37 12.94 -8.14
N ASN A 55 1.28 12.61 -7.46
CA ASN A 55 0.84 13.34 -6.28
C ASN A 55 1.84 13.25 -5.12
N LEU A 56 2.41 12.07 -4.87
CA LEU A 56 3.47 11.88 -3.87
C LEU A 56 4.70 12.75 -4.17
N SER A 57 5.07 12.85 -5.45
CA SER A 57 6.20 13.67 -5.90
C SER A 57 5.90 15.16 -5.77
N ASP A 58 4.74 15.60 -6.25
CA ASP A 58 4.33 17.04 -6.22
C ASP A 58 4.25 17.55 -4.78
N MET A 59 3.79 16.74 -3.85
CA MET A 59 3.74 17.04 -2.42
C MET A 59 5.06 16.80 -1.67
N LYS A 60 6.11 16.32 -2.36
CA LYS A 60 7.44 16.04 -1.80
C LYS A 60 7.42 15.03 -0.64
N LEU A 61 6.52 14.05 -0.69
CA LEU A 61 6.35 13.03 0.35
C LEU A 61 7.16 11.75 0.07
N THR A 62 7.56 11.53 -1.18
CA THR A 62 8.26 10.33 -1.65
C THR A 62 9.48 9.99 -0.82
N GLU A 63 10.37 10.98 -0.60
CA GLU A 63 11.63 10.77 0.12
C GLU A 63 11.40 10.41 1.60
N ALA A 64 10.44 11.06 2.26
CA ALA A 64 10.10 10.79 3.65
C ALA A 64 9.55 9.36 3.83
N ILE A 65 8.73 8.89 2.89
CA ILE A 65 8.21 7.51 2.89
C ILE A 65 9.35 6.51 2.72
N ILE A 66 10.20 6.68 1.70
CA ILE A 66 11.34 5.78 1.43
C ILE A 66 12.26 5.73 2.64
N LYS A 67 12.63 6.88 3.19
CA LYS A 67 13.49 7.00 4.37
C LYS A 67 12.90 6.33 5.61
N SER A 68 11.58 6.44 5.81
CA SER A 68 10.90 5.76 6.92
C SER A 68 11.01 4.24 6.80
N ILE A 69 10.81 3.68 5.60
CA ILE A 69 10.97 2.25 5.34
C ILE A 69 12.43 1.81 5.54
N GLN A 70 13.40 2.57 5.01
CA GLN A 70 14.84 2.28 5.17
C GLN A 70 15.30 2.30 6.62
N LYS A 71 14.67 3.12 7.47
CA LYS A 71 14.91 3.15 8.92
C LYS A 71 14.24 1.98 9.67
N GLY A 72 13.56 1.09 8.98
CA GLY A 72 12.86 -0.05 9.57
C GLY A 72 11.54 0.32 10.29
N LYS A 73 10.96 1.48 10.02
CA LYS A 73 9.65 1.81 10.58
C LYS A 73 8.57 0.88 9.98
N PRO A 74 7.60 0.44 10.79
CA PRO A 74 6.43 -0.27 10.28
C PRO A 74 5.76 0.52 9.17
N TYR A 75 5.51 -0.16 8.04
CA TYR A 75 4.81 0.41 6.90
C TYR A 75 3.66 -0.49 6.49
N LEU A 76 2.50 0.11 6.25
CA LEU A 76 1.33 -0.57 5.71
C LEU A 76 0.88 0.12 4.42
N GLY A 77 1.10 -0.53 3.28
CA GLY A 77 0.54 -0.13 1.99
C GLY A 77 -0.83 -0.77 1.77
N ILE A 78 -1.85 0.04 1.57
CA ILE A 78 -3.20 -0.44 1.28
C ILE A 78 -3.49 -0.27 -0.21
N CYS A 79 -3.73 -1.39 -0.91
CA CYS A 79 -4.00 -1.45 -2.34
C CYS A 79 -2.87 -0.76 -3.15
N LEU A 80 -3.14 0.39 -3.76
CA LEU A 80 -2.17 1.15 -4.52
C LEU A 80 -0.93 1.56 -3.68
N GLY A 81 -1.12 1.79 -2.38
CA GLY A 81 -0.02 2.07 -1.45
C GLY A 81 0.98 0.94 -1.29
N LEU A 82 0.58 -0.33 -1.53
CA LEU A 82 1.50 -1.45 -1.67
C LEU A 82 2.16 -1.45 -3.05
N GLN A 83 1.38 -1.25 -4.10
CA GLN A 83 1.87 -1.36 -5.48
C GLN A 83 2.98 -0.36 -5.79
N VAL A 84 2.86 0.89 -5.33
CA VAL A 84 3.86 1.94 -5.61
C VAL A 84 5.24 1.67 -5.01
N LEU A 85 5.39 0.72 -4.10
CA LEU A 85 6.70 0.32 -3.56
C LEU A 85 7.57 -0.42 -4.58
N PHE A 86 6.97 -0.99 -5.62
CA PHE A 86 7.68 -1.80 -6.62
C PHE A 86 8.40 -0.93 -7.66
N THR A 87 9.23 -1.59 -8.50
CA THR A 87 10.06 -0.90 -9.49
C THR A 87 9.24 -0.14 -10.51
N GLU A 88 8.17 -0.76 -11.03
CA GLU A 88 7.35 -0.18 -12.09
C GLU A 88 5.95 -0.81 -12.15
N SER A 89 5.04 -0.13 -12.83
CA SER A 89 3.70 -0.63 -13.17
C SER A 89 3.49 -0.55 -14.67
N GLU A 90 2.73 -1.52 -15.21
CA GLU A 90 2.29 -1.57 -16.62
C GLU A 90 0.91 -0.91 -16.83
N GLU A 91 0.33 -0.32 -15.77
CA GLU A 91 -0.97 0.33 -15.85
C GLU A 91 -0.90 1.60 -16.70
N PHE A 92 -1.68 1.63 -17.80
CA PHE A 92 -1.70 2.74 -18.79
C PHE A 92 -0.33 3.08 -19.40
N GLY A 93 0.57 2.10 -19.51
CA GLY A 93 1.96 2.28 -19.93
C GLY A 93 2.93 2.12 -18.77
N VAL A 94 4.23 2.04 -19.09
CA VAL A 94 5.24 1.81 -18.05
C VAL A 94 5.44 3.09 -17.21
N CYS A 95 5.14 2.99 -15.93
CA CYS A 95 5.36 4.05 -14.94
C CYS A 95 6.27 3.54 -13.82
N ARG A 96 7.33 4.28 -13.49
CA ARG A 96 8.24 3.94 -12.40
C ARG A 96 7.58 4.16 -11.04
N GLY A 97 7.76 3.18 -10.14
CA GLY A 97 7.38 3.28 -8.73
C GLY A 97 8.52 3.77 -7.84
N LEU A 98 8.38 3.57 -6.54
CA LEU A 98 9.36 3.99 -5.53
C LEU A 98 10.59 3.08 -5.48
N ASN A 99 10.54 1.92 -6.13
CA ASN A 99 11.65 0.97 -6.26
C ASN A 99 12.24 0.54 -4.89
N VAL A 100 11.40 0.42 -3.88
CA VAL A 100 11.77 -0.13 -2.57
C VAL A 100 11.96 -1.64 -2.68
N PHE A 101 11.06 -2.29 -3.40
CA PHE A 101 11.13 -3.71 -3.75
C PHE A 101 11.30 -3.89 -5.25
N LYS A 102 12.13 -4.86 -5.64
CA LYS A 102 12.28 -5.24 -7.05
C LYS A 102 11.07 -6.04 -7.52
N GLY A 103 10.62 -5.75 -8.72
CA GLY A 103 9.46 -6.39 -9.32
C GLY A 103 8.53 -5.40 -9.99
N LYS A 104 7.41 -5.91 -10.49
CA LYS A 104 6.48 -5.14 -11.31
C LYS A 104 5.05 -5.24 -10.77
N VAL A 105 4.25 -4.25 -11.11
CA VAL A 105 2.80 -4.30 -10.99
C VAL A 105 2.23 -4.62 -12.36
N VAL A 106 1.65 -5.81 -12.49
CA VAL A 106 1.17 -6.36 -13.76
C VAL A 106 -0.33 -6.62 -13.72
N ARG A 107 -0.96 -6.60 -14.88
CA ARG A 107 -2.37 -6.94 -15.00
C ARG A 107 -2.59 -8.44 -14.85
N PHE A 108 -3.72 -8.85 -14.28
CA PHE A 108 -4.12 -10.26 -14.33
C PHE A 108 -4.15 -10.75 -15.78
N PRO A 109 -3.56 -11.92 -16.05
CA PRO A 109 -3.58 -12.50 -17.38
C PRO A 109 -5.02 -12.77 -17.82
N LYS A 110 -5.21 -12.88 -19.14
CA LYS A 110 -6.52 -13.22 -19.69
C LYS A 110 -6.85 -14.67 -19.29
N MET A 111 -7.92 -14.86 -18.55
CA MET A 111 -8.37 -16.16 -18.03
C MET A 111 -9.91 -16.18 -17.97
N ASP A 112 -10.51 -17.31 -17.65
CA ASP A 112 -11.97 -17.45 -17.53
C ASP A 112 -12.56 -16.76 -16.30
N LEU A 113 -11.73 -16.22 -15.43
CA LEU A 113 -12.15 -15.44 -14.27
C LEU A 113 -12.33 -13.97 -14.62
N LYS A 114 -13.30 -13.32 -13.95
CA LYS A 114 -13.55 -11.89 -14.14
C LYS A 114 -12.40 -11.05 -13.60
N VAL A 115 -11.98 -10.04 -14.37
CA VAL A 115 -11.09 -8.97 -13.95
C VAL A 115 -11.90 -7.66 -13.96
N PRO A 116 -11.90 -6.89 -12.87
CA PRO A 116 -11.09 -6.99 -11.65
C PRO A 116 -11.46 -8.17 -10.76
N HIS A 117 -10.48 -8.66 -9.97
CA HIS A 117 -10.76 -9.49 -8.79
C HIS A 117 -11.50 -8.62 -7.78
N MET A 118 -12.78 -8.91 -7.56
CA MET A 118 -13.65 -8.11 -6.70
C MET A 118 -14.47 -9.02 -5.80
N GLY A 119 -14.36 -8.81 -4.48
CA GLY A 119 -15.12 -9.54 -3.48
C GLY A 119 -14.30 -9.99 -2.28
N TRP A 120 -14.95 -10.72 -1.40
CA TRP A 120 -14.34 -11.31 -0.21
C TRP A 120 -13.62 -12.60 -0.56
N ASN A 121 -12.36 -12.74 -0.14
CA ASN A 121 -11.56 -13.94 -0.33
C ASN A 121 -10.58 -14.12 0.82
N THR A 122 -10.04 -15.33 0.98
CA THR A 122 -9.02 -15.65 1.98
C THR A 122 -7.62 -15.41 1.44
N LEU A 123 -6.63 -15.36 2.33
CA LEU A 123 -5.22 -15.27 1.98
C LEU A 123 -4.55 -16.65 2.07
N ASN A 124 -3.73 -16.97 1.08
CA ASN A 124 -2.79 -18.09 1.20
C ASN A 124 -1.49 -17.57 1.82
N ILE A 125 -1.41 -17.58 3.14
CA ILE A 125 -0.27 -17.02 3.89
C ILE A 125 0.89 -18.00 3.80
N LYS A 126 1.94 -17.63 3.06
CA LYS A 126 3.16 -18.44 2.89
C LYS A 126 4.13 -18.34 4.07
N LYS A 127 4.17 -17.17 4.70
CA LYS A 127 4.99 -16.86 5.89
C LYS A 127 4.11 -16.13 6.89
N MET A 128 4.34 -16.33 8.18
CA MET A 128 3.59 -15.67 9.26
C MET A 128 4.38 -14.47 9.80
N PRO A 129 4.38 -13.32 9.11
CA PRO A 129 4.99 -12.12 9.66
C PRO A 129 4.16 -11.57 10.83
N PRO A 130 4.75 -10.78 11.72
CA PRO A 130 4.07 -10.25 12.92
C PRO A 130 2.77 -9.50 12.65
N ILE A 131 2.61 -8.91 11.46
CA ILE A 131 1.38 -8.20 11.05
C ILE A 131 0.16 -9.13 10.98
N PHE A 132 0.34 -10.43 10.85
CA PHE A 132 -0.74 -11.43 10.84
C PHE A 132 -0.99 -12.07 12.21
N ASN A 133 -0.30 -11.65 13.28
CA ASN A 133 -0.55 -12.18 14.61
C ASN A 133 -2.01 -11.93 15.00
N GLY A 134 -2.72 -13.01 15.37
CA GLY A 134 -4.14 -12.96 15.71
C GLY A 134 -5.10 -13.00 14.51
N ILE A 135 -4.60 -13.06 13.27
CA ILE A 135 -5.41 -13.23 12.07
C ILE A 135 -5.40 -14.71 11.68
N GLY A 136 -6.57 -15.37 11.77
CA GLY A 136 -6.70 -16.77 11.36
C GLY A 136 -6.61 -16.95 9.85
N GLY A 137 -6.11 -18.11 9.41
CA GLY A 137 -5.95 -18.42 7.98
C GLY A 137 -7.27 -18.46 7.18
N GLU A 138 -8.42 -18.54 7.87
CA GLU A 138 -9.75 -18.46 7.25
C GLU A 138 -10.35 -17.03 7.27
N SER A 139 -9.57 -16.02 7.68
CA SER A 139 -10.04 -14.62 7.69
C SER A 139 -10.25 -14.13 6.27
N TYR A 140 -11.39 -13.47 6.05
CA TYR A 140 -11.73 -12.90 4.74
C TYR A 140 -11.26 -11.47 4.64
N PHE A 141 -10.73 -11.14 3.45
CA PHE A 141 -10.31 -9.81 3.05
C PHE A 141 -11.09 -9.38 1.81
N TYR A 142 -11.40 -8.10 1.71
CA TYR A 142 -12.07 -7.57 0.52
C TYR A 142 -11.04 -7.16 -0.52
N PHE A 143 -11.17 -7.71 -1.71
CA PHE A 143 -10.33 -7.42 -2.87
C PHE A 143 -11.10 -6.58 -3.89
N VAL A 144 -10.42 -5.63 -4.51
CA VAL A 144 -10.91 -4.86 -5.66
C VAL A 144 -9.73 -4.36 -6.48
N HIS A 145 -9.20 -5.20 -7.39
CA HIS A 145 -8.03 -4.84 -8.18
C HIS A 145 -7.97 -5.58 -9.51
N SER A 146 -7.40 -4.93 -10.53
CA SER A 146 -7.10 -5.50 -11.84
C SER A 146 -5.62 -5.80 -12.03
N PHE A 147 -4.78 -5.23 -11.19
CA PHE A 147 -3.32 -5.37 -11.19
C PHE A 147 -2.85 -5.95 -9.87
N TYR A 148 -1.75 -6.68 -9.90
CA TYR A 148 -1.13 -7.27 -8.72
C TYR A 148 0.39 -7.11 -8.77
N VAL A 149 1.03 -7.22 -7.64
CA VAL A 149 2.49 -7.16 -7.53
C VAL A 149 3.11 -8.51 -7.89
N ALA A 150 4.11 -8.48 -8.76
CA ALA A 150 4.96 -9.62 -9.14
C ALA A 150 6.40 -9.32 -8.70
N PRO A 151 6.78 -9.71 -7.47
CA PRO A 151 8.14 -9.47 -6.95
C PRO A 151 9.15 -10.32 -7.73
N GLU A 152 10.39 -9.83 -7.88
CA GLU A 152 11.51 -10.61 -8.43
C GLU A 152 12.04 -11.62 -7.42
N ASP A 153 11.93 -11.31 -6.11
CA ASP A 153 12.27 -12.20 -5.01
C ASP A 153 11.02 -12.41 -4.16
N GLU A 154 10.60 -13.66 -4.03
CA GLU A 154 9.44 -14.03 -3.21
C GLU A 154 9.77 -14.14 -1.71
N GLY A 155 10.99 -13.79 -1.30
CA GLY A 155 11.47 -13.57 0.05
C GLY A 155 11.77 -14.81 0.88
#